data_05a4d4783427159fe8effd7cdd8e7ad5
#
_entry.id   05a4d4783427159fe8effd7cdd8e7ad5
#
_cell.length_a   1.000
_cell.length_b   1.000
_cell.length_c   1.000
_cell.angle_alpha   90.00
_cell.angle_beta   90.00
_cell.angle_gamma   90.00
#
_symmetry.space_group_name_H-M   'P 1'
#
loop_
_entity.id
_entity.type
_entity.pdbx_description
1 polymer ?
#
loop_
_entity_poly.entity_id
_entity_poly.type
_entity_poly.pdbx_seq_one_letter_code
_entity_poly.pdbx_strand_id
1 'polypeptide(L)'
;AFMHNGVMAALDILVKKRGRWYGYEVKSSTEIKDYQVQDAAVQYYVIQGAGVELQDFSIIHINNAYTREGELDLEKLFTIQSVKKEILALQEEIPAKVDAFKTLLRSRREPNIEIGTHCSDPYSCEFMDYCWSHIPDVSVFSLSNMRATKKFELYTQGIIEFHQLPVGYSLTAAQQLQVRCCQENRAHTEPDKIRVWLKQLTWPLYFMDFETFMPAVPLYEQ
;
A
#
# COMPACT_ATOMS: atom_id res chain seq x y z
N ALA A 1 -2.97 -4.03 -25.40
CA ALA A 1 -2.37 -2.78 -24.95
C ALA A 1 -2.73 -1.64 -25.89
N PHE A 2 -2.85 -0.44 -25.37
CA PHE A 2 -3.19 0.79 -26.09
C PHE A 2 -2.12 1.84 -25.84
N MET A 3 -2.01 2.80 -26.78
CA MET A 3 -1.05 3.88 -26.67
C MET A 3 -1.74 5.20 -27.02
N HIS A 4 -1.62 6.19 -26.14
CA HIS A 4 -2.07 7.54 -26.42
C HIS A 4 -1.18 8.54 -25.68
N ASN A 5 -0.88 9.65 -26.35
CA ASN A 5 -0.03 10.71 -25.81
C ASN A 5 1.25 10.18 -25.10
N GLY A 6 1.91 9.14 -25.66
CA GLY A 6 3.11 8.52 -25.10
C GLY A 6 2.91 7.79 -23.76
N VAL A 7 1.68 7.49 -23.41
CA VAL A 7 1.31 6.63 -22.27
C VAL A 7 0.76 5.34 -22.81
N MET A 8 1.18 4.23 -22.22
CA MET A 8 0.70 2.88 -22.55
C MET A 8 -0.25 2.40 -21.46
N ALA A 9 -1.35 1.77 -21.86
CA ALA A 9 -2.25 1.03 -20.98
C ALA A 9 -2.44 -0.40 -21.49
N ALA A 10 -2.41 -1.36 -20.57
CA ALA A 10 -2.63 -2.79 -20.83
C ALA A 10 -3.86 -3.23 -20.02
N LEU A 11 -5.05 -3.03 -20.58
CA LEU A 11 -6.30 -3.47 -20.00
C LEU A 11 -6.36 -5.01 -19.94
N ASP A 12 -6.84 -5.57 -18.84
CA ASP A 12 -6.94 -7.01 -18.64
C ASP A 12 -7.94 -7.64 -19.61
N ILE A 13 -9.17 -7.10 -19.68
CA ILE A 13 -10.23 -7.67 -20.50
C ILE A 13 -10.94 -6.57 -21.28
N LEU A 14 -11.03 -6.74 -22.60
CA LEU A 14 -11.82 -5.91 -23.50
C LEU A 14 -12.83 -6.74 -24.26
N VAL A 15 -14.11 -6.42 -24.14
CA VAL A 15 -15.21 -7.17 -24.74
C VAL A 15 -16.05 -6.29 -25.64
N LYS A 16 -16.40 -6.79 -26.83
CA LYS A 16 -17.37 -6.15 -27.71
C LYS A 16 -18.72 -6.86 -27.64
N LYS A 17 -19.73 -6.18 -27.14
CA LYS A 17 -21.12 -6.71 -27.08
C LYS A 17 -22.05 -5.77 -27.86
N ARG A 18 -22.78 -6.30 -28.83
CA ARG A 18 -23.75 -5.54 -29.64
C ARG A 18 -23.15 -4.26 -30.24
N GLY A 19 -21.92 -4.34 -30.75
CA GLY A 19 -21.21 -3.23 -31.38
C GLY A 19 -20.53 -2.24 -30.41
N ARG A 20 -20.72 -2.37 -29.09
CA ARG A 20 -20.17 -1.50 -28.06
C ARG A 20 -19.03 -2.18 -27.29
N TRP A 21 -18.02 -1.40 -26.90
CA TRP A 21 -16.86 -1.89 -26.15
C TRP A 21 -17.06 -1.72 -24.64
N TYR A 22 -16.62 -2.73 -23.88
CA TYR A 22 -16.64 -2.76 -22.41
C TYR A 22 -15.24 -3.14 -21.94
N GLY A 23 -14.68 -2.33 -21.05
CA GLY A 23 -13.38 -2.57 -20.42
C GLY A 23 -13.53 -3.14 -19.02
N TYR A 24 -12.67 -4.09 -18.66
CA TYR A 24 -12.64 -4.65 -17.32
C TYR A 24 -11.19 -4.72 -16.84
N GLU A 25 -10.98 -4.29 -15.62
CA GLU A 25 -9.72 -4.43 -14.88
C GLU A 25 -9.93 -5.40 -13.73
N VAL A 26 -9.01 -6.33 -13.50
CA VAL A 26 -9.13 -7.37 -12.48
C VAL A 26 -8.21 -7.05 -11.31
N LYS A 27 -8.75 -7.07 -10.11
CA LYS A 27 -8.01 -6.80 -8.88
C LYS A 27 -8.21 -7.95 -7.88
N SER A 28 -7.13 -8.39 -7.24
CA SER A 28 -7.18 -9.44 -6.19
C SER A 28 -7.71 -8.94 -4.84
N SER A 29 -8.08 -7.66 -4.75
CA SER A 29 -8.71 -7.08 -3.56
C SER A 29 -10.14 -7.54 -3.39
N THR A 30 -10.70 -7.35 -2.20
CA THR A 30 -12.10 -7.66 -1.87
C THR A 30 -13.01 -6.43 -1.92
N GLU A 31 -12.45 -5.27 -2.21
CA GLU A 31 -13.13 -3.99 -2.35
C GLU A 31 -12.39 -3.11 -3.36
N ILE A 32 -13.06 -2.11 -3.91
CA ILE A 32 -12.46 -1.11 -4.80
C ILE A 32 -11.86 0.01 -3.96
N LYS A 33 -10.58 0.34 -4.25
CA LYS A 33 -9.84 1.41 -3.59
C LYS A 33 -9.64 2.60 -4.51
N ASP A 34 -9.49 3.80 -3.95
CA ASP A 34 -9.36 5.05 -4.71
C ASP A 34 -8.23 5.02 -5.75
N TYR A 35 -7.07 4.44 -5.40
CA TYR A 35 -5.95 4.33 -6.33
C TYR A 35 -6.24 3.38 -7.51
N GLN A 36 -7.13 2.39 -7.35
CA GLN A 36 -7.57 1.51 -8.43
C GLN A 36 -8.51 2.25 -9.40
N VAL A 37 -9.32 3.17 -8.89
CA VAL A 37 -10.14 4.06 -9.72
C VAL A 37 -9.26 5.04 -10.50
N GLN A 38 -8.19 5.56 -9.89
CA GLN A 38 -7.21 6.42 -10.56
C GLN A 38 -6.47 5.68 -11.67
N ASP A 39 -6.03 4.43 -11.41
CA ASP A 39 -5.43 3.56 -12.42
C ASP A 39 -6.39 3.35 -13.60
N ALA A 40 -7.65 2.96 -13.30
CA ALA A 40 -8.68 2.78 -14.32
C ALA A 40 -8.97 4.07 -15.11
N ALA A 41 -8.87 5.25 -14.47
CA ALA A 41 -9.05 6.54 -15.14
C ALA A 41 -7.92 6.85 -16.14
N VAL A 42 -6.68 6.50 -15.82
CA VAL A 42 -5.54 6.61 -16.75
C VAL A 42 -5.70 5.63 -17.91
N GLN A 43 -6.08 4.39 -17.64
CA GLN A 43 -6.33 3.39 -18.68
C GLN A 43 -7.46 3.85 -19.63
N TYR A 44 -8.56 4.37 -19.07
CA TYR A 44 -9.67 4.91 -19.85
C TYR A 44 -9.22 6.06 -20.76
N TYR A 45 -8.44 7.02 -20.24
CA TYR A 45 -7.86 8.12 -21.02
C TYR A 45 -7.05 7.61 -22.21
N VAL A 46 -6.20 6.62 -21.99
CA VAL A 46 -5.36 6.05 -23.05
C VAL A 46 -6.20 5.31 -24.09
N ILE A 47 -7.16 4.51 -23.67
CA ILE A 47 -8.02 3.71 -24.56
C ILE A 47 -8.90 4.62 -25.41
N GLN A 48 -9.51 5.63 -24.83
CA GLN A 48 -10.30 6.63 -25.55
C GLN A 48 -9.45 7.42 -26.55
N GLY A 49 -8.26 7.85 -26.15
CA GLY A 49 -7.32 8.56 -27.00
C GLY A 49 -6.75 7.70 -28.15
N ALA A 50 -6.77 6.37 -27.98
CA ALA A 50 -6.44 5.41 -29.05
C ALA A 50 -7.63 5.13 -29.99
N GLY A 51 -8.77 5.81 -29.84
CA GLY A 51 -9.93 5.71 -30.71
C GLY A 51 -10.91 4.56 -30.37
N VAL A 52 -10.82 3.99 -29.17
CA VAL A 52 -11.78 2.97 -28.70
C VAL A 52 -12.73 3.59 -27.69
N GLU A 53 -13.96 3.84 -28.13
CA GLU A 53 -15.01 4.35 -27.25
C GLU A 53 -15.57 3.25 -26.36
N LEU A 54 -15.35 3.37 -25.03
CA LEU A 54 -15.87 2.44 -24.05
C LEU A 54 -17.27 2.84 -23.60
N GLN A 55 -18.23 1.92 -23.77
CA GLN A 55 -19.59 2.06 -23.23
C GLN A 55 -19.57 2.04 -21.71
N ASP A 56 -18.73 1.18 -21.12
CA ASP A 56 -18.54 1.06 -19.68
C ASP A 56 -17.13 0.62 -19.35
N PHE A 57 -16.70 0.90 -18.13
CA PHE A 57 -15.46 0.43 -17.54
C PHE A 57 -15.75 -0.08 -16.12
N SER A 58 -15.43 -1.33 -15.87
CA SER A 58 -15.73 -1.98 -14.59
C SER A 58 -14.47 -2.57 -13.96
N ILE A 59 -14.44 -2.61 -12.63
CA ILE A 59 -13.44 -3.35 -11.87
C ILE A 59 -14.08 -4.68 -11.43
N ILE A 60 -13.33 -5.77 -11.65
CA ILE A 60 -13.67 -7.11 -11.16
C ILE A 60 -12.82 -7.36 -9.93
N HIS A 61 -13.45 -7.66 -8.80
CA HIS A 61 -12.76 -7.96 -7.56
C HIS A 61 -13.37 -9.18 -6.87
N ILE A 62 -12.70 -9.71 -5.84
CA ILE A 62 -13.16 -10.90 -5.12
C ILE A 62 -14.31 -10.54 -4.20
N ASN A 63 -15.35 -11.36 -4.21
CA ASN A 63 -16.41 -11.30 -3.23
C ASN A 63 -16.01 -12.10 -1.98
N ASN A 64 -15.59 -11.42 -0.93
CA ASN A 64 -15.18 -12.06 0.34
C ASN A 64 -16.35 -12.64 1.16
N ALA A 65 -17.59 -12.39 0.76
CA ALA A 65 -18.77 -13.01 1.35
C ALA A 65 -19.14 -14.35 0.67
N TYR A 66 -18.43 -14.71 -0.41
CA TYR A 66 -18.68 -15.97 -1.09
C TYR A 66 -18.15 -17.15 -0.26
N THR A 67 -19.06 -18.09 0.02
CA THR A 67 -18.73 -19.39 0.62
C THR A 67 -18.90 -20.47 -0.44
N ARG A 68 -17.90 -21.30 -0.62
CA ARG A 68 -17.95 -22.41 -1.56
C ARG A 68 -18.77 -23.57 -0.97
N GLU A 69 -19.83 -23.96 -1.67
CA GLU A 69 -20.64 -25.15 -1.38
C GLU A 69 -20.64 -26.03 -2.65
N GLY A 70 -19.86 -27.11 -2.64
CA GLY A 70 -19.71 -28.01 -3.80
C GLY A 70 -18.90 -27.41 -4.95
N GLU A 71 -19.45 -27.35 -6.15
CA GLU A 71 -18.79 -26.81 -7.33
C GLU A 71 -18.51 -25.29 -7.19
N LEU A 72 -17.39 -24.85 -7.77
CA LEU A 72 -17.00 -23.44 -7.73
C LEU A 72 -17.95 -22.58 -8.58
N ASP A 73 -18.63 -21.64 -7.95
CA ASP A 73 -19.51 -20.67 -8.61
C ASP A 73 -18.77 -19.37 -8.90
N LEU A 74 -18.27 -19.21 -10.13
CA LEU A 74 -17.50 -18.03 -10.55
C LEU A 74 -18.35 -16.76 -10.59
N GLU A 75 -19.65 -16.86 -10.79
CA GLU A 75 -20.54 -15.69 -10.82
C GLU A 75 -20.72 -15.09 -9.42
N LYS A 76 -20.65 -15.93 -8.38
CA LYS A 76 -20.71 -15.49 -6.99
C LYS A 76 -19.34 -15.14 -6.41
N LEU A 77 -18.26 -15.76 -6.91
CA LEU A 77 -16.91 -15.53 -6.43
C LEU A 77 -16.41 -14.11 -6.76
N PHE A 78 -16.83 -13.56 -7.90
CA PHE A 78 -16.39 -12.24 -8.35
C PHE A 78 -17.53 -11.23 -8.31
N THR A 79 -17.19 -10.02 -7.91
CA THR A 79 -18.03 -8.84 -8.04
C THR A 79 -17.56 -8.01 -9.22
N ILE A 80 -18.46 -7.64 -10.14
CA ILE A 80 -18.19 -6.75 -11.27
C ILE A 80 -18.88 -5.42 -10.98
N GLN A 81 -18.11 -4.37 -10.77
CA GLN A 81 -18.64 -3.06 -10.42
C GLN A 81 -18.20 -2.01 -11.44
N SER A 82 -19.16 -1.32 -12.06
CA SER A 82 -18.87 -0.18 -12.92
C SER A 82 -18.28 0.97 -12.10
N VAL A 83 -17.19 1.54 -12.61
CA VAL A 83 -16.51 2.72 -12.05
C VAL A 83 -16.47 3.87 -13.07
N LYS A 84 -17.29 3.78 -14.13
CA LYS A 84 -17.28 4.76 -15.22
C LYS A 84 -17.59 6.18 -14.74
N LYS A 85 -18.51 6.33 -13.79
CA LYS A 85 -18.88 7.65 -13.24
C LYS A 85 -17.70 8.31 -12.55
N GLU A 86 -17.02 7.57 -11.70
CA GLU A 86 -15.83 8.00 -10.94
C GLU A 86 -14.67 8.33 -11.90
N ILE A 87 -14.44 7.45 -12.88
CA ILE A 87 -13.44 7.67 -13.94
C ILE A 87 -13.68 8.96 -14.70
N LEU A 88 -14.93 9.23 -15.12
CA LEU A 88 -15.26 10.44 -15.88
C LEU A 88 -15.01 11.72 -15.08
N ALA A 89 -15.23 11.70 -13.77
CA ALA A 89 -14.93 12.83 -12.89
C ALA A 89 -13.43 13.16 -12.84
N LEU A 90 -12.56 12.18 -13.06
CA LEU A 90 -11.10 12.36 -13.05
C LEU A 90 -10.51 12.78 -14.40
N GLN A 91 -11.28 12.68 -15.51
CA GLN A 91 -10.73 12.90 -16.86
C GLN A 91 -10.23 14.33 -17.11
N GLU A 92 -10.74 15.33 -16.41
CA GLU A 92 -10.26 16.71 -16.54
C GLU A 92 -8.81 16.87 -16.06
N GLU A 93 -8.41 16.10 -15.06
CA GLU A 93 -7.09 16.20 -14.44
C GLU A 93 -6.02 15.33 -15.12
N ILE A 94 -6.40 14.20 -15.73
CA ILE A 94 -5.46 13.22 -16.29
C ILE A 94 -4.51 13.83 -17.34
N PRO A 95 -4.95 14.60 -18.33
CA PRO A 95 -4.04 15.20 -19.33
C PRO A 95 -2.96 16.06 -18.70
N ALA A 96 -3.33 16.92 -17.75
CA ALA A 96 -2.40 17.80 -17.08
C ALA A 96 -1.38 17.03 -16.22
N LYS A 97 -1.82 15.97 -15.51
CA LYS A 97 -0.93 15.08 -14.77
C LYS A 97 0.05 14.34 -15.68
N VAL A 98 -0.43 13.82 -16.81
CA VAL A 98 0.42 13.16 -17.81
C VAL A 98 1.49 14.11 -18.34
N ASP A 99 1.13 15.35 -18.68
CA ASP A 99 2.08 16.34 -19.20
C ASP A 99 3.10 16.78 -18.12
N ALA A 100 2.67 16.90 -16.85
CA ALA A 100 3.55 17.16 -15.72
C ALA A 100 4.57 16.03 -15.54
N PHE A 101 4.14 14.77 -15.56
CA PHE A 101 5.04 13.62 -15.46
C PHE A 101 6.02 13.53 -16.63
N LYS A 102 5.58 13.82 -17.85
CA LYS A 102 6.48 13.87 -19.01
C LYS A 102 7.52 14.99 -18.89
N THR A 103 7.12 16.13 -18.36
CA THR A 103 8.03 17.24 -18.11
C THR A 103 9.07 16.86 -17.07
N LEU A 104 8.64 16.20 -15.99
CA LEU A 104 9.53 15.67 -14.96
C LEU A 104 10.53 14.65 -15.55
N LEU A 105 10.06 13.68 -16.34
CA LEU A 105 10.90 12.66 -16.97
C LEU A 105 11.93 13.23 -17.97
N ARG A 106 11.65 14.39 -18.57
CA ARG A 106 12.58 15.10 -19.44
C ARG A 106 13.57 15.97 -18.67
N SER A 107 13.29 16.25 -17.42
CA SER A 107 14.20 17.04 -16.57
C SER A 107 15.48 16.27 -16.33
N ARG A 108 16.61 17.03 -16.33
CA ARG A 108 17.93 16.51 -15.91
C ARG A 108 18.18 16.76 -14.43
N ARG A 109 17.23 17.38 -13.73
CA ARG A 109 17.33 17.70 -12.31
C ARG A 109 16.40 16.78 -11.55
N GLU A 110 16.89 16.25 -10.47
CA GLU A 110 16.11 15.54 -9.49
C GLU A 110 15.01 16.43 -8.90
N PRO A 111 13.75 15.93 -8.78
CA PRO A 111 12.71 16.69 -8.11
C PRO A 111 13.02 16.82 -6.62
N ASN A 112 12.86 18.01 -6.06
CA ASN A 112 12.98 18.22 -4.63
C ASN A 112 11.68 17.78 -3.93
N ILE A 113 11.61 16.52 -3.54
CA ILE A 113 10.48 15.92 -2.85
C ILE A 113 10.96 15.41 -1.50
N GLU A 114 10.45 16.00 -0.42
CA GLU A 114 10.74 15.55 0.93
C GLU A 114 10.12 14.19 1.23
N ILE A 115 10.73 13.40 2.10
CA ILE A 115 10.15 12.16 2.56
C ILE A 115 8.85 12.42 3.34
N GLY A 116 7.88 11.51 3.20
CA GLY A 116 6.56 11.67 3.80
C GLY A 116 5.78 10.37 3.84
N THR A 117 4.52 10.44 4.29
CA THR A 117 3.63 9.27 4.32
C THR A 117 3.40 8.67 2.94
N HIS A 118 3.49 9.48 1.87
CA HIS A 118 3.39 9.03 0.48
C HIS A 118 4.49 8.04 0.06
N CYS A 119 5.60 7.96 0.82
CA CYS A 119 6.65 6.97 0.54
C CYS A 119 6.20 5.52 0.78
N SER A 120 5.11 5.32 1.52
CA SER A 120 4.58 3.99 1.86
C SER A 120 3.09 3.81 1.53
N ASP A 121 2.44 4.83 0.94
CA ASP A 121 1.01 4.83 0.65
C ASP A 121 0.76 5.23 -0.82
N PRO A 122 0.04 4.41 -1.60
CA PRO A 122 -0.60 3.12 -1.28
C PRO A 122 0.36 1.93 -1.27
N TYR A 123 1.57 2.10 -1.76
CA TYR A 123 2.64 1.09 -1.82
C TYR A 123 3.97 1.71 -1.44
N SER A 124 4.92 0.87 -1.05
CA SER A 124 6.30 1.30 -0.83
C SER A 124 6.89 1.90 -2.11
N CYS A 125 7.45 3.10 -2.01
CA CYS A 125 8.10 3.78 -3.13
C CYS A 125 9.43 3.08 -3.47
N GLU A 126 9.69 2.86 -4.76
CA GLU A 126 10.93 2.23 -5.24
C GLU A 126 12.18 3.10 -4.97
N PHE A 127 12.01 4.40 -4.75
CA PHE A 127 13.09 5.33 -4.39
C PHE A 127 13.30 5.47 -2.88
N MET A 128 12.64 4.65 -2.05
CA MET A 128 12.70 4.77 -0.59
C MET A 128 14.15 4.73 -0.09
N ASP A 129 14.93 3.73 -0.47
CA ASP A 129 16.32 3.58 -0.01
C ASP A 129 17.19 4.81 -0.35
N TYR A 130 16.95 5.41 -1.52
CA TYR A 130 17.65 6.62 -1.94
C TYR A 130 17.21 7.83 -1.12
N CYS A 131 15.93 8.11 -1.08
CA CYS A 131 15.37 9.30 -0.41
C CYS A 131 15.56 9.27 1.12
N TRP A 132 15.55 8.09 1.73
CA TRP A 132 15.70 7.89 3.17
C TRP A 132 17.15 7.68 3.61
N SER A 133 18.12 7.71 2.69
CA SER A 133 19.53 7.44 2.98
C SER A 133 20.16 8.38 4.04
N HIS A 134 19.56 9.55 4.27
CA HIS A 134 19.96 10.49 5.31
C HIS A 134 19.36 10.20 6.70
N ILE A 135 18.44 9.22 6.80
CA ILE A 135 17.81 8.84 8.06
C ILE A 135 18.61 7.68 8.70
N PRO A 136 19.13 7.84 9.90
CA PRO A 136 19.81 6.76 10.60
C PRO A 136 18.86 5.60 10.96
N ASP A 137 19.38 4.37 11.01
CA ASP A 137 18.62 3.17 11.41
C ASP A 137 17.94 3.37 12.78
N VAL A 138 18.66 4.01 13.70
CA VAL A 138 18.13 4.39 15.01
C VAL A 138 17.73 5.86 14.99
N SER A 139 16.45 6.10 14.78
CA SER A 139 15.87 7.42 14.62
C SER A 139 14.45 7.47 15.19
N VAL A 140 13.81 8.64 15.17
CA VAL A 140 12.39 8.77 15.57
C VAL A 140 11.48 7.85 14.75
N PHE A 141 11.91 7.46 13.54
CA PHE A 141 11.18 6.51 12.70
C PHE A 141 11.24 5.07 13.24
N SER A 142 12.24 4.72 14.02
CA SER A 142 12.36 3.40 14.66
C SER A 142 11.62 3.30 16.01
N LEU A 143 10.97 4.39 16.50
CA LEU A 143 10.16 4.34 17.72
C LEU A 143 9.01 3.36 17.58
N SER A 144 8.98 2.36 18.47
CA SER A 144 7.99 1.30 18.47
C SER A 144 6.59 1.84 18.73
N ASN A 145 5.59 1.33 17.98
CA ASN A 145 4.18 1.68 18.12
C ASN A 145 3.86 3.20 18.07
N MET A 146 4.72 4.00 17.43
CA MET A 146 4.42 5.39 17.13
C MET A 146 3.79 5.51 15.73
N ARG A 147 2.69 6.25 15.63
CA ARG A 147 2.00 6.47 14.34
C ARG A 147 2.90 7.23 13.37
N ALA A 148 2.86 6.88 12.09
CA ALA A 148 3.65 7.52 11.04
C ALA A 148 3.49 9.05 11.05
N THR A 149 2.27 9.57 11.18
CA THR A 149 2.01 11.01 11.26
C THR A 149 2.83 11.70 12.35
N LYS A 150 2.92 11.13 13.55
CA LYS A 150 3.73 11.69 14.64
C LYS A 150 5.23 11.62 14.36
N LYS A 151 5.70 10.56 13.71
CA LYS A 151 7.11 10.44 13.28
C LYS A 151 7.47 11.53 12.28
N PHE A 152 6.60 11.79 11.31
CA PHE A 152 6.79 12.85 10.33
C PHE A 152 6.63 14.27 10.92
N GLU A 153 5.77 14.46 11.93
CA GLU A 153 5.70 15.72 12.69
C GLU A 153 7.03 16.04 13.38
N LEU A 154 7.71 15.05 13.97
CA LEU A 154 9.05 15.22 14.54
C LEU A 154 10.07 15.53 13.44
N TYR A 155 10.06 14.80 12.36
CA TYR A 155 10.94 15.01 11.22
C TYR A 155 10.83 16.43 10.65
N THR A 156 9.62 16.94 10.43
CA THR A 156 9.41 18.31 9.93
C THR A 156 9.89 19.40 10.89
N GLN A 157 10.04 19.08 12.18
CA GLN A 157 10.66 19.94 13.19
C GLN A 157 12.19 19.79 13.24
N GLY A 158 12.79 18.98 12.35
CA GLY A 158 14.23 18.69 12.34
C GLY A 158 14.68 17.70 13.40
N ILE A 159 13.74 16.99 14.04
CA ILE A 159 14.03 15.98 15.07
C ILE A 159 14.11 14.62 14.38
N ILE A 160 15.31 14.10 14.23
CA ILE A 160 15.59 12.83 13.56
C ILE A 160 16.06 11.78 14.58
N GLU A 161 17.01 12.14 15.44
CA GLU A 161 17.59 11.22 16.40
C GLU A 161 16.96 11.37 17.80
N PHE A 162 17.05 10.32 18.60
CA PHE A 162 16.43 10.28 19.93
C PHE A 162 16.95 11.35 20.88
N HIS A 163 18.22 11.76 20.75
CA HIS A 163 18.81 12.80 21.60
C HIS A 163 18.23 14.21 21.33
N GLN A 164 17.60 14.40 20.15
CA GLN A 164 16.98 15.67 19.75
C GLN A 164 15.53 15.81 20.28
N LEU A 165 14.97 14.74 20.88
CA LEU A 165 13.62 14.81 21.42
C LEU A 165 13.55 15.89 22.53
N PRO A 166 12.50 16.74 22.52
CA PRO A 166 12.32 17.73 23.56
C PRO A 166 12.24 17.12 24.96
N VAL A 167 12.77 17.80 25.95
CA VAL A 167 12.62 17.40 27.36
C VAL A 167 11.14 17.34 27.71
N GLY A 168 10.68 16.19 28.23
CA GLY A 168 9.27 15.96 28.57
C GLY A 168 8.38 15.58 27.37
N TYR A 169 8.98 15.29 26.19
CA TYR A 169 8.18 14.76 25.09
C TYR A 169 7.42 13.51 25.51
N SER A 170 6.11 13.46 25.20
CA SER A 170 5.22 12.39 25.64
C SER A 170 5.52 11.07 24.91
N LEU A 171 6.18 10.16 25.58
CA LEU A 171 6.51 8.81 25.14
C LEU A 171 5.82 7.78 26.05
N THR A 172 5.43 6.65 25.47
CA THR A 172 4.99 5.48 26.26
C THR A 172 6.17 4.91 27.07
N ALA A 173 5.90 4.10 28.09
CA ALA A 173 6.94 3.46 28.89
C ALA A 173 7.91 2.61 28.01
N ALA A 174 7.39 1.92 27.01
CA ALA A 174 8.19 1.14 26.06
C ALA A 174 9.10 2.05 25.21
N GLN A 175 8.59 3.17 24.71
CA GLN A 175 9.37 4.14 23.94
C GLN A 175 10.43 4.83 24.81
N GLN A 176 10.09 5.20 26.04
CA GLN A 176 11.08 5.74 26.99
C GLN A 176 12.22 4.76 27.27
N LEU A 177 11.87 3.47 27.43
CA LEU A 177 12.87 2.41 27.58
C LEU A 177 13.74 2.29 26.35
N GLN A 178 13.14 2.29 25.13
CA GLN A 178 13.86 2.23 23.88
C GLN A 178 14.85 3.40 23.72
N VAL A 179 14.40 4.63 23.96
CA VAL A 179 15.22 5.84 23.91
C VAL A 179 16.38 5.76 24.90
N ARG A 180 16.11 5.39 26.16
CA ARG A 180 17.12 5.24 27.21
C ARG A 180 18.16 4.18 26.84
N CYS A 181 17.72 3.00 26.42
CA CYS A 181 18.64 1.92 26.02
C CYS A 181 19.55 2.34 24.87
N CYS A 182 19.04 3.11 23.91
CA CYS A 182 19.82 3.65 22.81
C CYS A 182 20.85 4.70 23.32
N GLN A 183 20.41 5.65 24.15
CA GLN A 183 21.29 6.71 24.68
C GLN A 183 22.40 6.15 25.59
N GLU A 184 22.11 5.13 26.38
CA GLU A 184 23.05 4.45 27.25
C GLU A 184 23.89 3.38 26.52
N ASN A 185 23.61 3.11 25.24
CA ASN A 185 24.18 2.00 24.47
C ASN A 185 24.12 0.67 25.24
N ARG A 186 22.99 0.39 25.87
CA ARG A 186 22.81 -0.74 26.78
C ARG A 186 21.50 -1.47 26.53
N ALA A 187 21.58 -2.79 26.45
CA ALA A 187 20.38 -3.64 26.42
C ALA A 187 19.68 -3.64 27.79
N HIS A 188 18.34 -3.63 27.78
CA HIS A 188 17.53 -3.83 28.97
C HIS A 188 17.14 -5.29 29.08
N THR A 189 17.45 -5.91 30.21
CA THR A 189 17.03 -7.27 30.52
C THR A 189 16.49 -7.32 31.96
N GLU A 190 15.54 -8.20 32.20
CA GLU A 190 14.96 -8.49 33.52
C GLU A 190 15.25 -9.96 33.90
N PRO A 191 16.48 -10.28 34.34
CA PRO A 191 16.92 -11.66 34.56
C PRO A 191 16.04 -12.45 35.53
N ASP A 192 15.52 -11.78 36.56
CA ASP A 192 14.66 -12.44 37.55
C ASP A 192 13.29 -12.81 36.98
N LYS A 193 12.69 -11.95 36.17
CA LYS A 193 11.45 -12.28 35.46
C LYS A 193 11.67 -13.41 34.46
N ILE A 194 12.77 -13.37 33.70
CA ILE A 194 13.14 -14.46 32.79
C ILE A 194 13.31 -15.77 33.55
N ARG A 195 14.01 -15.75 34.70
CA ARG A 195 14.23 -16.95 35.54
C ARG A 195 12.91 -17.50 36.08
N VAL A 196 11.99 -16.62 36.53
CA VAL A 196 10.66 -17.05 37.01
C VAL A 196 9.87 -17.70 35.88
N TRP A 197 9.89 -17.07 34.67
CA TRP A 197 9.18 -17.62 33.52
C TRP A 197 9.77 -18.98 33.09
N LEU A 198 11.10 -19.13 33.01
CA LEU A 198 11.75 -20.38 32.66
C LEU A 198 11.40 -21.50 33.62
N LYS A 199 11.22 -21.22 34.91
CA LYS A 199 10.82 -22.23 35.91
C LYS A 199 9.38 -22.75 35.71
N GLN A 200 8.56 -22.06 34.97
CA GLN A 200 7.19 -22.51 34.67
C GLN A 200 7.13 -23.49 33.49
N LEU A 201 8.22 -23.63 32.75
CA LEU A 201 8.28 -24.56 31.61
C LEU A 201 8.32 -26.02 32.12
N THR A 202 7.45 -26.84 31.59
CA THR A 202 7.40 -28.28 31.84
C THR A 202 7.84 -29.06 30.60
N TRP A 203 8.65 -30.09 30.81
CA TRP A 203 9.15 -30.92 29.73
C TRP A 203 8.28 -32.17 29.51
N PRO A 204 8.10 -32.64 28.23
CA PRO A 204 8.69 -32.07 27.01
C PRO A 204 8.01 -30.79 26.57
N LEU A 205 8.76 -29.86 25.91
CA LEU A 205 8.23 -28.67 25.28
C LEU A 205 7.72 -28.99 23.88
N TYR A 206 6.53 -28.48 23.57
CA TYR A 206 5.95 -28.56 22.24
C TYR A 206 6.01 -27.16 21.61
N PHE A 207 6.61 -27.08 20.42
CA PHE A 207 6.66 -25.84 19.63
C PHE A 207 5.62 -25.96 18.54
N MET A 208 4.73 -24.97 18.48
CA MET A 208 3.66 -24.92 17.49
C MET A 208 3.70 -23.57 16.78
N ASP A 209 3.62 -23.60 15.47
CA ASP A 209 3.48 -22.44 14.63
C ASP A 209 2.25 -22.59 13.73
N PHE A 210 1.68 -21.48 13.28
CA PHE A 210 0.50 -21.47 12.43
C PHE A 210 0.78 -20.62 11.21
N GLU A 211 0.63 -21.22 10.03
CA GLU A 211 0.64 -20.52 8.78
C GLU A 211 -0.81 -20.29 8.31
N THR A 212 -1.10 -19.05 7.89
CA THR A 212 -2.39 -18.74 7.32
C THR A 212 -2.33 -18.82 5.80
N PHE A 213 -3.30 -19.50 5.22
CA PHE A 213 -3.45 -19.63 3.79
C PHE A 213 -4.80 -19.06 3.37
N MET A 214 -4.78 -18.00 2.55
CA MET A 214 -5.98 -17.30 2.12
C MET A 214 -5.95 -17.12 0.59
N PRO A 215 -6.23 -18.19 -0.17
CA PRO A 215 -6.26 -18.13 -1.63
C PRO A 215 -7.47 -17.33 -2.11
N ALA A 216 -7.29 -16.61 -3.24
CA ALA A 216 -8.37 -15.87 -3.88
C ALA A 216 -9.54 -16.79 -4.33
N VAL A 217 -9.20 -18.03 -4.69
CA VAL A 217 -10.18 -19.06 -5.05
C VAL A 217 -10.27 -20.07 -3.91
N PRO A 218 -11.43 -20.26 -3.25
CA PRO A 218 -11.59 -21.21 -2.16
C PRO A 218 -11.27 -22.64 -2.61
N LEU A 219 -10.31 -23.30 -1.97
CA LEU A 219 -9.94 -24.68 -2.26
C LEU A 219 -10.80 -25.70 -1.51
N TYR A 220 -11.35 -25.29 -0.38
CA TYR A 220 -12.15 -26.16 0.50
C TYR A 220 -13.60 -25.67 0.54
N GLU A 221 -14.50 -26.61 0.80
CA GLU A 221 -15.89 -26.32 1.17
C GLU A 221 -15.93 -25.85 2.63
N GLN A 222 -16.86 -24.97 2.95
CA GLN A 222 -17.14 -24.54 4.33
C GLN A 222 -18.50 -25.03 4.76
#